data_5e32f8d092027bb1a219fc206fbec208
#
_entry.id   5e32f8d092027bb1a219fc206fbec208
#
_cell.length_a   1.000
_cell.length_b   1.000
_cell.length_c   1.000
_cell.angle_alpha   90.00
_cell.angle_beta   90.00
_cell.angle_gamma   90.00
#
_symmetry.space_group_name_H-M   'P 1'
#
loop_
_entity.id
_entity.type
_entity.pdbx_description
1 polymer ?
#
loop_
_entity_poly.entity_id
_entity_poly.type
_entity_poly.pdbx_seq_one_letter_code
_entity_poly.pdbx_strand_id
1 'polypeptide(L)'
;MTDECQPVAVSRRICAPAREIFQVLADPVRHPQFDGSQMLRGAGSATVISAAGDVFVMKMYYAAIGDYEMNNHVVEYEHDRRIGWEPAAGRGHPDYDPGDPAAARWGQRWSFELTPDGPDATIVTEIYDCSAAPEHERLAIDNGSIWAEAMAKTLERLDALCARQGNQPSPA
;
A
#
# COMPACT_ATOMS: atom_id res chain seq x y z
N MET A 1 -4.70 30.16 -10.09
CA MET A 1 -5.31 28.83 -9.86
C MET A 1 -4.23 27.95 -9.32
N THR A 2 -4.31 27.55 -8.08
CA THR A 2 -3.45 26.53 -7.53
C THR A 2 -3.85 25.24 -8.20
N ASP A 3 -2.92 24.64 -8.95
CA ASP A 3 -3.07 23.30 -9.50
C ASP A 3 -3.13 22.35 -8.29
N GLU A 4 -4.36 22.05 -7.84
CA GLU A 4 -4.55 21.13 -6.73
C GLU A 4 -4.10 19.73 -7.18
N CYS A 5 -3.03 19.24 -6.58
CA CYS A 5 -2.56 17.89 -6.83
C CYS A 5 -3.69 16.91 -6.47
N GLN A 6 -4.21 16.24 -7.48
CA GLN A 6 -5.25 15.24 -7.27
C GLN A 6 -4.61 13.87 -7.02
N PRO A 7 -5.16 13.06 -6.10
CA PRO A 7 -4.71 11.70 -5.92
C PRO A 7 -4.81 10.87 -7.20
N VAL A 8 -3.82 9.99 -7.41
CA VAL A 8 -3.88 8.97 -8.45
C VAL A 8 -4.68 7.79 -7.94
N ALA A 9 -5.68 7.34 -8.68
CA ALA A 9 -6.54 6.22 -8.30
C ALA A 9 -6.66 5.21 -9.44
N VAL A 10 -6.54 3.93 -9.11
CA VAL A 10 -6.72 2.80 -10.02
C VAL A 10 -7.70 1.83 -9.39
N SER A 11 -8.69 1.37 -10.14
CA SER A 11 -9.71 0.45 -9.64
C SER A 11 -9.73 -0.86 -10.42
N ARG A 12 -10.08 -1.95 -9.73
CA ARG A 12 -10.32 -3.25 -10.32
C ARG A 12 -11.44 -3.97 -9.59
N ARG A 13 -12.33 -4.63 -10.35
CA ARG A 13 -13.29 -5.57 -9.80
C ARG A 13 -12.59 -6.90 -9.53
N ILE A 14 -12.63 -7.37 -8.29
CA ILE A 14 -12.05 -8.64 -7.84
C ILE A 14 -13.18 -9.56 -7.39
N CYS A 15 -13.17 -10.81 -7.87
CA CYS A 15 -14.16 -11.83 -7.52
C CYS A 15 -13.81 -12.49 -6.18
N ALA A 16 -13.91 -11.70 -5.12
CA ALA A 16 -13.76 -12.14 -3.73
C ALA A 16 -14.54 -11.19 -2.81
N PRO A 17 -15.04 -11.67 -1.66
CA PRO A 17 -15.67 -10.83 -0.65
C PRO A 17 -14.69 -9.81 -0.08
N ALA A 18 -15.16 -8.61 0.28
CA ALA A 18 -14.34 -7.54 0.83
C ALA A 18 -13.51 -7.98 2.05
N ARG A 19 -14.08 -8.80 2.94
CA ARG A 19 -13.38 -9.35 4.12
C ARG A 19 -12.13 -10.15 3.76
N GLU A 20 -12.18 -10.94 2.70
CA GLU A 20 -11.03 -11.78 2.29
C GLU A 20 -9.92 -10.93 1.69
N ILE A 21 -10.28 -9.95 0.88
CA ILE A 21 -9.33 -8.99 0.32
C ILE A 21 -8.71 -8.15 1.43
N PHE A 22 -9.52 -7.65 2.37
CA PHE A 22 -9.04 -6.85 3.49
C PHE A 22 -8.05 -7.61 4.37
N GLN A 23 -8.26 -8.90 4.63
CA GLN A 23 -7.32 -9.74 5.37
C GLN A 23 -5.95 -9.84 4.68
N VAL A 24 -5.92 -9.86 3.35
CA VAL A 24 -4.67 -9.84 2.58
C VAL A 24 -3.98 -8.49 2.71
N LEU A 25 -4.72 -7.39 2.59
CA LEU A 25 -4.18 -6.03 2.69
C LEU A 25 -3.70 -5.70 4.11
N ALA A 26 -4.34 -6.23 5.13
CA ALA A 26 -3.98 -6.02 6.53
C ALA A 26 -2.77 -6.85 7.00
N ASP A 27 -2.30 -7.80 6.19
CA ASP A 27 -1.16 -8.65 6.51
C ASP A 27 0.11 -8.25 5.75
N PRO A 28 1.04 -7.51 6.37
CA PRO A 28 2.26 -7.04 5.71
C PRO A 28 3.13 -8.16 5.12
N VAL A 29 3.08 -9.36 5.69
CA VAL A 29 3.83 -10.53 5.18
C VAL A 29 3.39 -10.90 3.76
N ARG A 30 2.15 -10.56 3.41
CA ARG A 30 1.56 -10.86 2.11
C ARG A 30 1.80 -9.77 1.06
N HIS A 31 2.17 -8.56 1.44
CA HIS A 31 2.34 -7.43 0.52
C HIS A 31 3.29 -7.73 -0.65
N PRO A 32 4.45 -8.40 -0.48
CA PRO A 32 5.31 -8.73 -1.62
C PRO A 32 4.65 -9.64 -2.67
N GLN A 33 3.60 -10.38 -2.29
CA GLN A 33 2.91 -11.30 -3.20
C GLN A 33 2.06 -10.56 -4.25
N PHE A 34 1.62 -9.34 -3.94
CA PHE A 34 0.81 -8.54 -4.87
C PHE A 34 1.44 -7.20 -5.26
N ASP A 35 2.57 -6.79 -4.69
CA ASP A 35 3.26 -5.56 -5.07
C ASP A 35 3.62 -5.50 -6.55
N GLY A 36 3.01 -4.58 -7.28
CA GLY A 36 3.25 -4.34 -8.71
C GLY A 36 4.54 -3.59 -9.00
N SER A 37 5.09 -2.87 -8.00
CA SER A 37 6.35 -2.13 -8.14
C SER A 37 7.58 -3.04 -8.14
N GLN A 38 7.47 -4.23 -7.54
CA GLN A 38 8.56 -5.18 -7.30
C GLN A 38 9.65 -4.63 -6.37
N MET A 39 9.38 -3.57 -5.62
CA MET A 39 10.32 -2.98 -4.66
C MET A 39 10.27 -3.68 -3.30
N LEU A 40 9.13 -4.29 -2.93
CA LEU A 40 8.96 -4.97 -1.65
C LEU A 40 9.67 -6.32 -1.65
N ARG A 41 10.50 -6.55 -0.62
CA ARG A 41 11.29 -7.79 -0.44
C ARG A 41 10.78 -8.66 0.70
N GLY A 42 10.07 -8.10 1.66
CA GLY A 42 9.50 -8.81 2.78
C GLY A 42 9.02 -7.88 3.88
N ALA A 43 8.29 -8.42 4.86
CA ALA A 43 7.93 -7.68 6.05
C ALA A 43 9.07 -7.70 7.08
N GLY A 44 9.24 -6.57 7.78
CA GLY A 44 10.15 -6.46 8.91
C GLY A 44 9.59 -7.07 10.21
N SER A 45 8.27 -7.26 10.26
CA SER A 45 7.56 -7.92 11.34
C SER A 45 6.36 -8.71 10.80
N ALA A 46 5.91 -9.72 11.55
CA ALA A 46 4.76 -10.55 11.17
C ALA A 46 3.44 -10.08 11.81
N THR A 47 3.39 -8.84 12.31
CA THR A 47 2.20 -8.31 12.98
C THR A 47 1.18 -7.84 11.95
N VAL A 48 -0.04 -8.37 12.04
CA VAL A 48 -1.18 -7.94 11.23
C VAL A 48 -1.61 -6.54 11.66
N ILE A 49 -1.94 -5.69 10.70
CA ILE A 49 -2.48 -4.34 10.95
C ILE A 49 -3.87 -4.48 11.56
N SER A 50 -4.11 -3.81 12.67
CA SER A 50 -5.35 -3.92 13.46
C SER A 50 -6.06 -2.61 13.74
N ALA A 51 -5.36 -1.48 13.59
CA ALA A 51 -5.91 -0.15 13.88
C ALA A 51 -5.10 0.97 13.22
N ALA A 52 -5.71 2.14 13.10
CA ALA A 52 -4.97 3.36 12.85
C ALA A 52 -4.03 3.64 14.04
N GLY A 53 -2.80 4.08 13.72
CA GLY A 53 -1.72 4.24 14.71
C GLY A 53 -0.74 3.07 14.73
N ASP A 54 -1.08 1.93 14.18
CA ASP A 54 -0.11 0.83 13.99
C ASP A 54 1.02 1.28 13.05
N VAL A 55 2.20 0.71 13.25
CA VAL A 55 3.36 0.89 12.37
C VAL A 55 3.84 -0.47 11.92
N PHE A 56 3.97 -0.66 10.62
CA PHE A 56 4.57 -1.87 10.08
C PHE A 56 5.79 -1.55 9.22
N VAL A 57 6.77 -2.44 9.25
CA VAL A 57 8.04 -2.27 8.55
C VAL A 57 8.06 -3.14 7.30
N MET A 58 8.41 -2.53 6.16
CA MET A 58 8.67 -3.25 4.92
C MET A 58 10.14 -3.17 4.55
N LYS A 59 10.69 -4.32 4.20
CA LYS A 59 12.01 -4.42 3.58
C LYS A 59 11.86 -4.15 2.09
N MET A 60 12.66 -3.22 1.60
CA MET A 60 12.59 -2.68 0.25
C MET A 60 13.93 -2.83 -0.45
N TYR A 61 13.89 -2.80 -1.76
CA TYR A 61 15.08 -2.64 -2.60
C TYR A 61 14.80 -1.63 -3.71
N TYR A 62 15.72 -0.71 -3.88
CA TYR A 62 15.75 0.19 -5.03
C TYR A 62 17.19 0.35 -5.50
N ALA A 63 17.43 0.22 -6.80
CA ALA A 63 18.79 0.14 -7.35
C ALA A 63 19.70 1.33 -6.96
N ALA A 64 19.14 2.53 -6.81
CA ALA A 64 19.89 3.72 -6.43
C ALA A 64 20.28 3.77 -4.94
N ILE A 65 19.58 2.99 -4.09
CA ILE A 65 19.76 3.00 -2.62
C ILE A 65 20.35 1.67 -2.13
N GLY A 66 19.98 0.55 -2.75
CA GLY A 66 20.20 -0.81 -2.28
C GLY A 66 19.06 -1.30 -1.38
N ASP A 67 19.37 -2.13 -0.41
CA ASP A 67 18.40 -2.62 0.58
C ASP A 67 18.14 -1.56 1.67
N TYR A 68 16.87 -1.32 1.96
CA TYR A 68 16.43 -0.39 2.99
C TYR A 68 15.08 -0.82 3.58
N GLU A 69 14.66 -0.15 4.64
CA GLU A 69 13.37 -0.35 5.28
C GLU A 69 12.50 0.91 5.14
N MET A 70 11.18 0.70 5.09
CA MET A 70 10.18 1.73 5.22
C MET A 70 9.32 1.46 6.45
N ASN A 71 9.15 2.50 7.28
CA ASN A 71 8.23 2.48 8.42
C ASN A 71 6.89 3.05 7.95
N ASN A 72 5.87 2.21 7.84
CA ASN A 72 4.57 2.60 7.34
C ASN A 72 3.62 2.87 8.50
N HIS A 73 3.21 4.12 8.66
CA HIS A 73 2.31 4.56 9.71
C HIS A 73 0.87 4.45 9.22
N VAL A 74 0.11 3.55 9.80
CA VAL A 74 -1.31 3.35 9.45
C VAL A 74 -2.12 4.57 9.92
N VAL A 75 -2.75 5.25 8.98
CA VAL A 75 -3.54 6.47 9.22
C VAL A 75 -5.02 6.29 8.90
N GLU A 76 -5.35 5.26 8.14
CA GLU A 76 -6.72 4.89 7.79
C GLU A 76 -6.92 3.41 8.09
N TYR A 77 -7.96 3.09 8.85
CA TYR A 77 -8.36 1.72 9.14
C TYR A 77 -9.87 1.68 9.40
N GLU A 78 -10.59 1.14 8.45
CA GLU A 78 -12.00 0.82 8.57
C GLU A 78 -12.17 -0.63 8.09
N HIS A 79 -12.48 -1.53 9.01
CA HIS A 79 -12.51 -2.98 8.78
C HIS A 79 -13.35 -3.33 7.55
N ASP A 80 -12.78 -4.13 6.64
CA ASP A 80 -13.36 -4.58 5.37
C ASP A 80 -13.69 -3.47 4.36
N ARG A 81 -13.30 -2.20 4.62
CA ARG A 81 -13.67 -1.06 3.78
C ARG A 81 -12.50 -0.19 3.35
N ARG A 82 -11.60 0.12 4.27
CA ARG A 82 -10.51 1.05 3.98
C ARG A 82 -9.28 0.78 4.85
N ILE A 83 -8.12 0.82 4.23
CA ILE A 83 -6.84 0.74 4.90
C ILE A 83 -5.85 1.64 4.18
N GLY A 84 -5.05 2.40 4.91
CA GLY A 84 -4.06 3.30 4.32
C GLY A 84 -2.97 3.67 5.29
N TRP A 85 -1.82 4.01 4.74
CA TRP A 85 -0.62 4.33 5.50
C TRP A 85 0.22 5.42 4.85
N GLU A 86 0.98 6.10 5.68
CA GLU A 86 2.00 7.07 5.28
C GLU A 86 3.38 6.45 5.48
N PRO A 87 4.15 6.27 4.39
CA PRO A 87 5.50 5.77 4.49
C PRO A 87 6.44 6.81 5.10
N ALA A 88 7.37 6.34 5.91
CA ALA A 88 8.49 7.11 6.44
C ALA A 88 9.79 6.33 6.22
N ALA A 89 10.92 7.05 6.09
CA ALA A 89 12.21 6.42 5.94
C ALA A 89 12.52 5.53 7.16
N GLY A 90 12.98 4.32 6.88
CA GLY A 90 13.45 3.37 7.87
C GLY A 90 14.95 3.12 7.72
N ARG A 91 15.43 2.10 8.41
CA ARG A 91 16.85 1.74 8.42
C ARG A 91 17.38 1.52 6.99
N GLY A 92 18.56 2.06 6.69
CA GLY A 92 19.19 1.93 5.38
C GLY A 92 18.73 2.97 4.35
N HIS A 93 17.64 3.69 4.60
CA HIS A 93 17.22 4.80 3.74
C HIS A 93 18.08 6.05 4.04
N PRO A 94 18.49 6.83 3.01
CA PRO A 94 19.33 8.04 3.22
C PRO A 94 18.72 9.07 4.18
N ASP A 95 17.39 9.19 4.19
CA ASP A 95 16.67 10.17 5.03
C ASP A 95 16.29 9.62 6.40
N TYR A 96 16.74 8.44 6.77
CA TYR A 96 16.42 7.84 8.06
C TYR A 96 17.10 8.57 9.21
N ASP A 97 16.32 9.04 10.15
CA ASP A 97 16.79 9.61 11.42
C ASP A 97 16.28 8.75 12.59
N PRO A 98 17.17 8.00 13.27
CA PRO A 98 16.78 7.21 14.41
C PRO A 98 16.35 8.06 15.64
N GLY A 99 16.72 9.36 15.67
CA GLY A 99 16.33 10.29 16.72
C GLY A 99 14.93 10.86 16.55
N ASP A 100 14.42 10.87 15.32
CA ASP A 100 13.05 11.29 15.01
C ASP A 100 12.45 10.44 13.88
N PRO A 101 11.95 9.24 14.19
CA PRO A 101 11.37 8.36 13.18
C PRO A 101 10.16 8.95 12.44
N ALA A 102 9.50 9.97 13.01
CA ALA A 102 8.36 10.63 12.40
C ALA A 102 8.77 11.76 11.44
N ALA A 103 9.99 12.30 11.57
CA ALA A 103 10.48 13.42 10.75
C ALA A 103 10.65 13.08 9.27
N ALA A 104 10.81 11.81 8.94
CA ALA A 104 11.06 11.34 7.58
C ALA A 104 9.79 10.96 6.81
N ARG A 105 8.63 11.56 7.13
CA ARG A 105 7.40 11.46 6.33
C ARG A 105 7.42 12.55 5.26
N TRP A 106 7.16 12.14 4.02
CA TRP A 106 7.19 13.06 2.86
C TRP A 106 5.82 13.60 2.46
N GLY A 107 4.76 13.35 3.24
CA GLY A 107 3.40 13.75 2.90
C GLY A 107 2.76 12.91 1.79
N GLN A 108 3.20 11.68 1.66
CA GLN A 108 2.66 10.69 0.72
C GLN A 108 1.80 9.70 1.48
N ARG A 109 0.72 9.23 0.84
CA ARG A 109 -0.19 8.23 1.41
C ARG A 109 -0.58 7.20 0.37
N TRP A 110 -0.54 5.94 0.76
CA TRP A 110 -1.11 4.82 0.04
C TRP A 110 -2.36 4.34 0.75
N SER A 111 -3.45 4.13 0.02
CA SER A 111 -4.68 3.59 0.58
C SER A 111 -5.37 2.64 -0.38
N PHE A 112 -6.15 1.74 0.20
CA PHE A 112 -7.06 0.85 -0.51
C PHE A 112 -8.47 1.09 0.01
N GLU A 113 -9.40 1.25 -0.92
CA GLU A 113 -10.82 1.36 -0.64
C GLU A 113 -11.55 0.17 -1.27
N LEU A 114 -12.40 -0.49 -0.47
CA LEU A 114 -13.14 -1.67 -0.86
C LEU A 114 -14.63 -1.34 -0.89
N THR A 115 -15.24 -1.46 -2.07
CA THR A 115 -16.68 -1.29 -2.26
C THR A 115 -17.28 -2.63 -2.68
N PRO A 116 -18.07 -3.29 -1.82
CA PRO A 116 -18.75 -4.53 -2.19
C PRO A 116 -19.59 -4.39 -3.46
N ASP A 117 -19.47 -5.38 -4.34
CA ASP A 117 -20.25 -5.51 -5.57
C ASP A 117 -20.97 -6.88 -5.56
N GLY A 118 -21.96 -6.99 -4.70
CA GLY A 118 -22.59 -8.25 -4.35
C GLY A 118 -21.82 -9.02 -3.27
N PRO A 119 -22.27 -10.27 -2.93
CA PRO A 119 -21.67 -11.05 -1.84
C PRO A 119 -20.28 -11.61 -2.15
N ASP A 120 -19.95 -11.80 -3.43
CA ASP A 120 -18.78 -12.56 -3.88
C ASP A 120 -17.81 -11.72 -4.71
N ALA A 121 -18.02 -10.42 -4.79
CA ALA A 121 -17.14 -9.52 -5.52
C ALA A 121 -17.00 -8.16 -4.84
N THR A 122 -15.89 -7.50 -5.14
CA THR A 122 -15.53 -6.20 -4.56
C THR A 122 -14.83 -5.35 -5.60
N ILE A 123 -15.18 -4.07 -5.69
CA ILE A 123 -14.38 -3.08 -6.41
C ILE A 123 -13.32 -2.58 -5.45
N VAL A 124 -12.06 -2.83 -5.79
CA VAL A 124 -10.89 -2.37 -5.03
C VAL A 124 -10.28 -1.19 -5.75
N THR A 125 -10.12 -0.07 -5.04
CA THR A 125 -9.45 1.12 -5.53
C THR A 125 -8.18 1.34 -4.73
N GLU A 126 -7.03 1.31 -5.40
CA GLU A 126 -5.76 1.76 -4.83
C GLU A 126 -5.61 3.25 -5.10
N ILE A 127 -5.23 4.02 -4.08
CA ILE A 127 -5.11 5.46 -4.13
C ILE A 127 -3.73 5.86 -3.64
N TYR A 128 -3.04 6.66 -4.45
CA TYR A 128 -1.81 7.33 -4.06
C TYR A 128 -2.03 8.84 -3.99
N ASP A 129 -1.83 9.40 -2.82
CA ASP A 129 -2.01 10.83 -2.55
C ASP A 129 -0.67 11.43 -2.09
N CYS A 130 -0.15 12.37 -2.86
CA CYS A 130 1.04 13.14 -2.52
C CYS A 130 0.73 14.66 -2.34
N SER A 131 -0.53 15.03 -2.17
CA SER A 131 -0.95 16.43 -2.07
C SER A 131 -0.30 17.18 -0.91
N ALA A 132 0.03 16.47 0.18
CA ALA A 132 0.73 17.04 1.34
C ALA A 132 2.26 17.06 1.21
N ALA A 133 2.82 16.49 0.14
CA ALA A 133 4.26 16.51 -0.10
C ALA A 133 4.72 17.88 -0.64
N PRO A 134 5.98 18.28 -0.40
CA PRO A 134 6.56 19.48 -1.00
C PRO A 134 6.44 19.48 -2.52
N GLU A 135 6.21 20.65 -3.11
CA GLU A 135 5.99 20.77 -4.56
C GLU A 135 7.11 20.16 -5.39
N HIS A 136 8.36 20.40 -5.03
CA HIS A 136 9.51 19.86 -5.76
C HIS A 136 9.56 18.33 -5.74
N GLU A 137 9.11 17.68 -4.65
CA GLU A 137 9.00 16.23 -4.58
C GLU A 137 7.85 15.71 -5.43
N ARG A 138 6.70 16.40 -5.39
CA ARG A 138 5.55 16.05 -6.24
C ARG A 138 5.88 16.12 -7.72
N LEU A 139 6.58 17.17 -8.15
CA LEU A 139 6.99 17.35 -9.55
C LEU A 139 8.00 16.27 -9.98
N ALA A 140 8.88 15.82 -9.10
CA ALA A 140 9.85 14.77 -9.38
C ALA A 140 9.19 13.40 -9.69
N ILE A 141 7.96 13.19 -9.23
CA ILE A 141 7.17 11.98 -9.45
C ILE A 141 5.93 12.25 -10.32
N ASP A 142 5.91 13.34 -11.05
CA ASP A 142 4.80 13.78 -11.91
C ASP A 142 3.44 13.69 -11.15
N ASN A 143 3.39 14.30 -9.95
CA ASN A 143 2.25 14.28 -9.05
C ASN A 143 1.72 12.85 -8.75
N GLY A 144 2.62 11.88 -8.78
CA GLY A 144 2.31 10.46 -8.50
C GLY A 144 1.91 9.64 -9.73
N SER A 145 1.77 10.24 -10.90
CA SER A 145 1.32 9.52 -12.12
C SER A 145 2.26 8.39 -12.52
N ILE A 146 3.55 8.51 -12.17
CA ILE A 146 4.55 7.45 -12.41
C ILE A 146 4.17 6.10 -11.76
N TRP A 147 3.32 6.10 -10.73
CA TRP A 147 2.91 4.89 -10.02
C TRP A 147 1.71 4.18 -10.63
N ALA A 148 0.97 4.80 -11.55
CA ALA A 148 -0.29 4.27 -12.06
C ALA A 148 -0.16 2.86 -12.67
N GLU A 149 0.92 2.58 -13.41
CA GLU A 149 1.16 1.26 -13.98
C GLU A 149 1.45 0.21 -12.89
N ALA A 150 2.27 0.55 -11.90
CA ALA A 150 2.56 -0.34 -10.78
C ALA A 150 1.30 -0.63 -9.95
N MET A 151 0.45 0.38 -9.72
CA MET A 151 -0.84 0.22 -9.04
C MET A 151 -1.77 -0.72 -9.81
N ALA A 152 -1.87 -0.59 -11.13
CA ALA A 152 -2.65 -1.50 -11.95
C ALA A 152 -2.16 -2.95 -11.83
N LYS A 153 -0.85 -3.17 -11.84
CA LYS A 153 -0.23 -4.48 -11.62
C LYS A 153 -0.45 -5.01 -10.21
N THR A 154 -0.43 -4.14 -9.20
CA THR A 154 -0.78 -4.49 -7.81
C THR A 154 -2.18 -5.09 -7.75
N LEU A 155 -3.16 -4.42 -8.31
CA LEU A 155 -4.55 -4.89 -8.31
C LEU A 155 -4.74 -6.18 -9.14
N GLU A 156 -4.03 -6.33 -10.25
CA GLU A 156 -4.03 -7.56 -11.05
C GLU A 156 -3.50 -8.76 -10.25
N ARG A 157 -2.39 -8.56 -9.54
CA ARG A 157 -1.79 -9.60 -8.70
C ARG A 157 -2.64 -9.92 -7.48
N LEU A 158 -3.25 -8.90 -6.87
CA LEU A 158 -4.18 -9.08 -5.76
C LEU A 158 -5.39 -9.92 -6.20
N ASP A 159 -5.96 -9.65 -7.37
CA ASP A 159 -7.03 -10.44 -7.96
C ASP A 159 -6.60 -11.91 -8.16
N ALA A 160 -5.45 -12.15 -8.75
CA ALA A 160 -4.92 -13.50 -8.95
C ALA A 160 -4.66 -14.23 -7.61
N LEU A 161 -4.21 -13.52 -6.59
CA LEU A 161 -3.97 -14.06 -5.26
C LEU A 161 -5.27 -14.50 -4.58
N CYS A 162 -6.32 -13.67 -4.66
CA CYS A 162 -7.64 -13.98 -4.12
C CYS A 162 -8.30 -15.15 -4.86
N ALA A 163 -8.16 -15.24 -6.18
CA ALA A 163 -8.67 -16.35 -6.98
C ALA A 163 -8.04 -17.70 -6.60
N ARG A 164 -6.76 -17.74 -6.27
CA ARG A 164 -6.07 -18.95 -5.80
C ARG A 164 -6.58 -19.41 -4.44
N GLN A 165 -6.94 -18.48 -3.55
CA GLN A 165 -7.49 -18.80 -2.23
C GLN A 165 -8.90 -19.39 -2.31
N GLY A 166 -9.76 -18.88 -3.21
CA GLY A 166 -11.12 -19.41 -3.43
C GLY A 166 -11.15 -20.84 -3.99
N ASN A 167 -10.05 -21.34 -4.57
CA ASN A 167 -9.92 -22.67 -5.13
C ASN A 167 -9.26 -23.70 -4.18
N GLN A 168 -8.90 -23.32 -2.96
CA GLN A 168 -8.41 -24.28 -1.98
C GLN A 168 -9.60 -24.99 -1.32
N PRO A 169 -9.64 -26.34 -1.31
CA PRO A 169 -10.66 -27.06 -0.58
C PRO A 169 -10.55 -26.74 0.91
N SER A 170 -11.69 -26.49 1.55
CA SER A 170 -11.75 -26.33 3.01
C SER A 170 -11.08 -27.51 3.69
N PRO A 171 -10.22 -27.30 4.70
CA PRO A 171 -9.69 -28.40 5.48
C PRO A 171 -10.86 -29.12 6.17
N ALA A 172 -10.90 -30.43 6.00
CA ALA A 172 -11.90 -31.32 6.60
C ALA A 172 -11.77 -31.39 8.12
#